data_4a910ce1226525a697f00f51895ca55d
#
_entry.id   4a910ce1226525a697f00f51895ca55d
#
_cell.length_a   1.000
_cell.length_b   1.000
_cell.length_c   1.000
_cell.angle_alpha   90.00
_cell.angle_beta   90.00
_cell.angle_gamma   90.00
#
_symmetry.space_group_name_H-M   'P 1'
#
loop_
_entity.id
_entity.type
_entity.pdbx_description
1 polymer ?
#
loop_
_entity_poly.entity_id
_entity_poly.type
_entity_poly.pdbx_seq_one_letter_code
_entity_poly.pdbx_strand_id
1 'polypeptide(L)'
;MHPLITRDPVSGGELIVTRLESPESGVVIEGRFSLGWVGRLTREQLDFVELLVKNRGNIQRIASDLDIAYNTARSRLDEIVTALGGPPEGESRVDRRTILNRLYAKEISVEEATRLLRG
;
A
#
# COMPACT_ATOMS: atom_id res chain seq x y z
N MET A 1 -20.58 -6.55 11.57
CA MET A 1 -19.79 -6.33 10.35
C MET A 1 -18.46 -7.07 10.50
N HIS A 2 -17.99 -7.70 9.46
CA HIS A 2 -16.74 -8.46 9.48
C HIS A 2 -15.63 -7.69 8.81
N PRO A 3 -14.37 -7.84 9.26
CA PRO A 3 -13.24 -7.25 8.56
C PRO A 3 -13.10 -7.83 7.16
N LEU A 4 -12.62 -7.02 6.24
CA LEU A 4 -12.39 -7.44 4.86
C LEU A 4 -11.30 -8.50 4.82
N ILE A 5 -11.57 -9.61 4.16
CA ILE A 5 -10.54 -10.59 3.80
C ILE A 5 -9.95 -10.23 2.44
N THR A 6 -8.66 -10.40 2.29
CA THR A 6 -7.94 -9.97 1.09
C THR A 6 -7.47 -11.11 0.21
N ARG A 7 -7.53 -12.34 0.71
CA ARG A 7 -7.10 -13.53 -0.01
C ARG A 7 -8.18 -14.60 0.03
N ASP A 8 -8.27 -15.36 -1.07
CA ASP A 8 -9.14 -16.52 -1.15
C ASP A 8 -8.68 -17.56 -0.11
N PRO A 9 -9.51 -17.95 0.85
CA PRO A 9 -9.12 -18.91 1.88
C PRO A 9 -8.90 -20.34 1.34
N VAL A 10 -9.37 -20.64 0.14
CA VAL A 10 -9.21 -21.94 -0.49
C VAL A 10 -7.95 -22.01 -1.36
N SER A 11 -7.78 -21.04 -2.25
CA SER A 11 -6.66 -21.02 -3.21
C SER A 11 -5.48 -20.15 -2.78
N GLY A 12 -5.69 -19.22 -1.85
CA GLY A 12 -4.70 -18.20 -1.50
C GLY A 12 -4.58 -17.10 -2.55
N GLY A 13 -5.40 -17.15 -3.58
CA GLY A 13 -5.36 -16.23 -4.69
C GLY A 13 -6.01 -14.88 -4.40
N GLU A 14 -6.02 -14.07 -5.44
CA GLU A 14 -6.59 -12.73 -5.38
C GLU A 14 -8.10 -12.77 -5.24
N LEU A 15 -8.63 -11.86 -4.43
CA LEU A 15 -10.06 -11.58 -4.36
C LEU A 15 -10.36 -10.28 -5.10
N ILE A 16 -11.51 -10.23 -5.75
CA ILE A 16 -12.03 -9.01 -6.37
C ILE A 16 -13.31 -8.59 -5.66
N VAL A 17 -13.62 -7.31 -5.72
CA VAL A 17 -14.89 -6.78 -5.22
C VAL A 17 -15.90 -6.80 -6.36
N THR A 18 -17.04 -7.43 -6.15
CA THR A 18 -18.11 -7.49 -7.15
C THR A 18 -19.31 -6.64 -6.79
N ARG A 19 -19.48 -6.31 -5.52
CA ARG A 19 -20.61 -5.52 -5.05
C ARG A 19 -20.22 -4.68 -3.84
N LEU A 20 -20.60 -3.42 -3.89
CA LEU A 20 -20.49 -2.48 -2.78
C LEU A 20 -21.86 -1.91 -2.51
N GLU A 21 -22.19 -1.71 -1.25
CA GLU A 21 -23.50 -1.22 -0.82
C GLU A 21 -23.30 -0.10 0.20
N SER A 22 -24.02 1.00 0.03
CA SER A 22 -24.10 2.05 1.04
C SER A 22 -25.28 1.75 1.97
N PRO A 23 -25.04 1.43 3.25
CA PRO A 23 -26.15 1.21 4.19
C PRO A 23 -26.95 2.47 4.47
N GLU A 24 -26.35 3.63 4.25
CA GLU A 24 -26.98 4.92 4.50
C GLU A 24 -27.93 5.33 3.37
N SER A 25 -27.46 5.27 2.12
CA SER A 25 -28.23 5.70 0.94
C SER A 25 -28.96 4.57 0.23
N GLY A 26 -28.56 3.31 0.49
CA GLY A 26 -29.08 2.15 -0.22
C GLY A 26 -28.50 1.96 -1.63
N VAL A 27 -27.54 2.79 -2.03
CA VAL A 27 -26.89 2.65 -3.33
C VAL A 27 -26.10 1.36 -3.38
N VAL A 28 -26.23 0.63 -4.49
CA VAL A 28 -25.49 -0.60 -4.78
C VAL A 28 -24.65 -0.37 -6.04
N ILE A 29 -23.38 -0.70 -5.95
CA ILE A 29 -22.45 -0.63 -7.07
C ILE A 29 -21.96 -2.03 -7.37
N GLU A 30 -22.23 -2.53 -8.56
CA GLU A 30 -21.82 -3.86 -8.99
C GLU A 30 -20.82 -3.75 -10.15
N GLY A 31 -19.86 -4.65 -10.18
CA GLY A 31 -18.83 -4.67 -11.20
C GLY A 31 -17.71 -5.63 -10.84
N ARG A 32 -16.54 -5.38 -11.36
CA ARG A 32 -15.32 -6.13 -11.04
C ARG A 32 -14.25 -5.12 -10.68
N PHE A 33 -13.96 -5.01 -9.40
CA PHE A 33 -13.02 -4.01 -8.87
C PHE A 33 -11.85 -4.70 -8.20
N SER A 34 -10.66 -4.20 -8.46
CA SER A 34 -9.45 -4.66 -7.78
C SER A 34 -9.38 -4.07 -6.37
N LEU A 35 -8.86 -4.84 -5.42
CA LEU A 35 -8.51 -4.33 -4.10
C LEU A 35 -7.27 -3.44 -4.13
N GLY A 36 -6.55 -3.42 -5.26
CA GLY A 36 -5.30 -2.67 -5.37
C GLY A 36 -4.23 -3.24 -4.45
N TRP A 37 -3.36 -2.37 -3.94
CA TRP A 37 -2.29 -2.80 -3.03
C TRP A 37 -2.81 -3.44 -1.75
N VAL A 38 -4.01 -3.07 -1.31
CA VAL A 38 -4.65 -3.65 -0.12
C VAL A 38 -4.78 -5.17 -0.26
N GLY A 39 -5.07 -5.65 -1.47
CA GLY A 39 -5.19 -7.08 -1.74
C GLY A 39 -3.90 -7.86 -1.61
N ARG A 40 -2.76 -7.19 -1.55
CA ARG A 40 -1.45 -7.82 -1.36
C ARG A 40 -1.09 -8.06 0.10
N LEU A 41 -1.84 -7.46 1.01
CA LEU A 41 -1.57 -7.52 2.43
C LEU A 41 -2.59 -8.39 3.15
N THR A 42 -2.15 -9.10 4.19
CA THR A 42 -3.02 -9.81 5.10
C THR A 42 -3.74 -8.83 6.03
N ARG A 43 -4.78 -9.30 6.74
CA ARG A 43 -5.47 -8.48 7.73
C ARG A 43 -4.50 -7.92 8.79
N GLU A 44 -3.61 -8.78 9.27
CA GLU A 44 -2.60 -8.38 10.27
C GLU A 44 -1.65 -7.31 9.73
N GLN A 45 -1.23 -7.45 8.48
CA GLN A 45 -0.39 -6.45 7.81
C GLN A 45 -1.11 -5.12 7.64
N LEU A 46 -2.40 -5.16 7.28
CA LEU A 46 -3.22 -3.95 7.17
C LEU A 46 -3.37 -3.25 8.52
N ASP A 47 -3.55 -4.00 9.60
CA ASP A 47 -3.60 -3.44 10.96
C ASP A 47 -2.29 -2.77 11.33
N PHE A 48 -1.16 -3.36 10.93
CA PHE A 48 0.16 -2.76 11.15
C PHE A 48 0.33 -1.46 10.36
N VAL A 49 -0.14 -1.41 9.12
CA VAL A 49 -0.13 -0.19 8.30
C VAL A 49 -0.93 0.92 8.97
N GLU A 50 -2.09 0.57 9.53
CA GLU A 50 -2.90 1.54 10.28
C GLU A 50 -2.13 2.13 11.45
N LEU A 51 -1.45 1.28 12.23
CA LEU A 51 -0.61 1.74 13.34
C LEU A 51 0.55 2.61 12.84
N LEU A 52 1.15 2.24 11.72
CA LEU A 52 2.24 2.98 11.12
C LEU A 52 1.82 4.41 10.77
N VAL A 53 0.64 4.55 10.18
CA VAL A 53 0.09 5.86 9.81
C VAL A 53 -0.28 6.66 11.07
N LYS A 54 -0.96 6.04 12.03
CA LYS A 54 -1.36 6.68 13.29
C LYS A 54 -0.16 7.18 14.10
N ASN A 55 0.94 6.44 14.06
CA ASN A 55 2.17 6.79 14.76
C ASN A 55 3.16 7.57 13.88
N ARG A 56 2.73 8.02 12.73
CA ARG A 56 3.52 8.83 11.79
C ARG A 56 4.86 8.19 11.41
N GLY A 57 4.86 6.85 11.28
CA GLY A 57 6.05 6.10 10.91
C GLY A 57 7.02 5.83 12.06
N ASN A 58 6.68 6.18 13.29
CA ASN A 58 7.53 5.94 14.45
C ASN A 58 7.48 4.48 14.88
N ILE A 59 8.44 3.70 14.41
CA ILE A 59 8.50 2.25 14.65
C ILE A 59 8.76 1.93 16.13
N GLN A 60 9.53 2.73 16.83
CA GLN A 60 9.77 2.56 18.26
C GLN A 60 8.47 2.63 19.04
N ARG A 61 7.62 3.57 18.72
CA ARG A 61 6.33 3.76 19.37
C ARG A 61 5.39 2.59 19.09
N ILE A 62 5.38 2.12 17.83
CA ILE A 62 4.60 0.93 17.46
C ILE A 62 5.06 -0.30 18.23
N ALA A 63 6.36 -0.51 18.31
CA ALA A 63 6.94 -1.63 19.07
C ALA A 63 6.53 -1.57 20.54
N SER A 64 6.57 -0.39 21.13
CA SER A 64 6.15 -0.17 22.51
C SER A 64 4.65 -0.47 22.70
N ASP A 65 3.82 0.05 21.81
CA ASP A 65 2.36 -0.15 21.87
C ASP A 65 1.96 -1.63 21.70
N LEU A 66 2.69 -2.38 20.87
CA LEU A 66 2.45 -3.80 20.63
C LEU A 66 3.19 -4.71 21.61
N ASP A 67 4.01 -4.15 22.47
CA ASP A 67 4.86 -4.90 23.41
C ASP A 67 5.76 -5.92 22.70
N ILE A 68 6.43 -5.47 21.64
CA ILE A 68 7.39 -6.27 20.88
C ILE A 68 8.72 -5.53 20.77
N ALA A 69 9.77 -6.26 20.43
CA ALA A 69 11.08 -5.66 20.20
C ALA A 69 11.06 -4.77 18.95
N TYR A 70 11.88 -3.72 18.97
CA TYR A 70 12.03 -2.82 17.84
C TYR A 70 12.38 -3.57 16.53
N ASN A 71 13.31 -4.51 16.61
CA ASN A 71 13.72 -5.29 15.44
C ASN A 71 12.58 -6.14 14.90
N THR A 72 11.69 -6.64 15.77
CA THR A 72 10.50 -7.38 15.35
C THR A 72 9.53 -6.47 14.59
N ALA A 73 9.29 -5.28 15.11
CA ALA A 73 8.44 -4.30 14.44
C ALA A 73 9.03 -3.90 13.08
N ARG A 74 10.34 -3.71 13.02
CA ARG A 74 11.06 -3.39 11.79
C ARG A 74 10.94 -4.52 10.76
N SER A 75 11.08 -5.77 11.20
CA SER A 75 10.93 -6.94 10.33
C SER A 75 9.52 -7.06 9.76
N ARG A 76 8.50 -6.76 10.55
CA ARG A 76 7.11 -6.74 10.07
C ARG A 76 6.90 -5.69 9.00
N LEU A 77 7.50 -4.52 9.17
CA LEU A 77 7.46 -3.47 8.14
C LEU A 77 8.15 -3.94 6.86
N ASP A 78 9.31 -4.58 6.98
CA ASP A 78 10.06 -5.10 5.82
C ASP A 78 9.26 -6.17 5.07
N GLU A 79 8.53 -7.02 5.77
CA GLU A 79 7.64 -8.02 5.16
C GLU A 79 6.52 -7.34 4.37
N ILE A 80 5.95 -6.26 4.90
CA ILE A 80 4.93 -5.48 4.21
C ILE A 80 5.50 -4.85 2.94
N VAL A 81 6.67 -4.24 3.04
CA VAL A 81 7.36 -3.65 1.89
C VAL A 81 7.57 -4.70 0.80
N THR A 82 8.01 -5.89 1.19
CA THR A 82 8.21 -7.02 0.25
C THR A 82 6.88 -7.44 -0.40
N ALA A 83 5.82 -7.53 0.39
CA ALA A 83 4.49 -7.88 -0.13
C ALA A 83 3.96 -6.86 -1.14
N LEU A 84 4.35 -5.60 -1.01
CA LEU A 84 3.96 -4.51 -1.91
C LEU A 84 4.85 -4.42 -3.17
N GLY A 85 5.78 -5.35 -3.36
CA GLY A 85 6.65 -5.38 -4.53
C GLY A 85 8.11 -5.11 -4.22
N GLY A 86 8.46 -5.05 -2.95
CA GLY A 86 9.82 -4.74 -2.49
C GLY A 86 10.07 -3.24 -2.38
N PRO A 87 11.18 -2.86 -1.74
CA PRO A 87 11.55 -1.46 -1.68
C PRO A 87 11.77 -0.95 -3.09
N PRO A 88 11.39 0.30 -3.39
CA PRO A 88 11.79 0.87 -4.65
C PRO A 88 13.31 0.80 -4.69
N GLU A 89 13.87 0.15 -5.73
CA GLU A 89 15.31 0.10 -5.91
C GLU A 89 15.83 1.55 -5.88
N GLY A 90 17.00 1.75 -5.29
CA GLY A 90 17.56 3.07 -5.14
C GLY A 90 17.55 3.88 -6.43
N GLU A 91 17.85 3.24 -7.55
CA GLU A 91 17.81 3.85 -8.88
C GLU A 91 16.39 4.31 -9.27
N SER A 92 15.39 3.46 -9.08
CA SER A 92 14.02 3.78 -9.41
C SER A 92 13.52 4.99 -8.61
N ARG A 93 13.89 5.07 -7.34
CA ARG A 93 13.50 6.18 -6.46
C ARG A 93 14.25 7.46 -6.81
N VAL A 94 15.53 7.35 -7.14
CA VAL A 94 16.35 8.47 -7.59
C VAL A 94 15.82 8.99 -8.92
N ASP A 95 15.50 8.10 -9.85
CA ASP A 95 14.95 8.45 -11.15
C ASP A 95 13.64 9.23 -11.04
N ARG A 96 12.73 8.80 -10.16
CA ARG A 96 11.49 9.53 -9.93
C ARG A 96 11.73 10.93 -9.41
N ARG A 97 12.62 11.09 -8.43
CA ARG A 97 12.98 12.41 -7.91
C ARG A 97 13.62 13.28 -8.98
N THR A 98 14.53 12.70 -9.75
CA THR A 98 15.19 13.39 -10.84
C THR A 98 14.18 13.86 -11.89
N ILE A 99 13.24 13.00 -12.26
CA ILE A 99 12.18 13.32 -13.22
C ILE A 99 11.30 14.45 -12.70
N LEU A 100 10.87 14.37 -11.44
CA LEU A 100 10.05 15.40 -10.83
C LEU A 100 10.79 16.73 -10.71
N ASN A 101 12.08 16.71 -10.35
CA ASN A 101 12.90 17.89 -10.28
C ASN A 101 13.07 18.55 -11.65
N ARG A 102 13.25 17.76 -12.71
CA ARG A 102 13.32 18.26 -14.08
C ARG A 102 12.01 18.92 -14.51
N LEU A 103 10.89 18.33 -14.12
CA LEU A 103 9.57 18.90 -14.40
C LEU A 103 9.40 20.25 -13.71
N TYR A 104 9.79 20.36 -12.44
CA TYR A 104 9.76 21.64 -11.72
C TYR A 104 10.71 22.68 -12.31
N ALA A 105 11.86 22.25 -12.79
CA ALA A 105 12.82 23.11 -13.46
C ALA A 105 12.45 23.40 -14.92
N LYS A 106 11.35 22.85 -15.41
CA LYS A 106 10.87 22.95 -16.80
C LYS A 106 11.87 22.38 -17.82
N GLU A 107 12.67 21.42 -17.41
CA GLU A 107 13.63 20.74 -18.29
C GLU A 107 12.94 19.67 -19.17
N ILE A 108 11.81 19.13 -18.69
CA ILE A 108 11.00 18.14 -19.41
C ILE A 108 9.53 18.54 -19.37
N SER A 109 8.77 18.09 -20.34
CA SER A 109 7.31 18.30 -20.38
C SER A 109 6.60 17.31 -19.44
N VAL A 110 5.34 17.62 -19.12
CA VAL A 110 4.48 16.71 -18.36
C VAL A 110 4.33 15.37 -19.06
N GLU A 111 4.24 15.37 -20.39
CA GLU A 111 4.15 14.16 -21.19
C GLU A 111 5.41 13.29 -21.07
N GLU A 112 6.58 13.90 -21.14
CA GLU A 112 7.85 13.22 -20.96
C GLU A 112 7.97 12.65 -19.54
N ALA A 113 7.60 13.43 -18.53
CA ALA A 113 7.61 12.99 -17.14
C ALA A 113 6.68 11.80 -16.95
N THR A 114 5.48 11.86 -17.50
CA THR A 114 4.51 10.76 -17.42
C THR A 114 5.05 9.49 -18.07
N ARG A 115 5.64 9.63 -19.26
CA ARG A 115 6.24 8.51 -19.98
C ARG A 115 7.38 7.87 -19.20
N LEU A 116 8.27 8.67 -18.63
CA LEU A 116 9.42 8.20 -17.85
C LEU A 116 8.98 7.53 -16.54
N LEU A 117 7.93 8.06 -15.89
CA LEU A 117 7.41 7.48 -14.66
C LEU A 117 6.65 6.17 -14.90
N ARG A 118 6.13 5.95 -16.09
CA ARG A 118 5.48 4.70 -16.49
C ARG A 118 6.47 3.61 -16.89
N GLY A 119 7.61 4.02 -17.35
CA GLY A 119 8.69 3.11 -17.72
C GLY A 119 9.46 2.65 -16.50
#